data_f7e854018d531474c48936ef857dfd73
#
_entry.id   f7e854018d531474c48936ef857dfd73
#
_cell.length_a   1.000
_cell.length_b   1.000
_cell.length_c   1.000
_cell.angle_alpha   90.00
_cell.angle_beta   90.00
_cell.angle_gamma   90.00
#
_symmetry.space_group_name_H-M   'P 1'
#
loop_
_entity.id
_entity.type
_entity.pdbx_description
1 polymer ?
#
loop_
_entity_poly.entity_id
_entity_poly.type
_entity_poly.pdbx_seq_one_letter_code
_entity_poly.pdbx_strand_id
1 'polypeptide(L)'
;MGITGKNIGIAVLDTGISNHIDLNDNLVCFKDYINIRKTAYDDNGHGSHVSGIIAGNGYKSKGRFKGIAPASNIIMLKCLDKNGNGKIDNAEKGLDFIIDNRDRFNIRIVNISVGSIKKTDDNESERLVSAVEELWKLGFVVIVAAGNNGPDKGSVTAPGNAKSVITVGASDDNMVSGNDRRKNYSGRGPTKICVVKPEIVCPGTGIISCNNKNGYSTKSGTSMAVPIVSGIVALMLESKPDLTNKEIKKKMYETAIDVGLPKNHQGWGEINARRLIL
;
A
#
# COMPACT_ATOMS: atom_id res chain seq x y z
N MET A 1 -4.11 22.04 -9.15
CA MET A 1 -5.36 21.48 -8.60
C MET A 1 -5.21 21.45 -7.09
N GLY A 2 -6.20 21.94 -6.33
CA GLY A 2 -6.19 21.95 -4.86
C GLY A 2 -6.59 20.62 -4.22
N ILE A 3 -6.49 19.49 -4.96
CA ILE A 3 -6.86 18.14 -4.50
C ILE A 3 -5.71 17.57 -3.69
N THR A 4 -6.00 17.11 -2.47
CA THR A 4 -5.00 16.71 -1.46
C THR A 4 -5.32 15.40 -0.75
N GLY A 5 -6.41 14.71 -1.12
CA GLY A 5 -6.95 13.52 -0.45
C GLY A 5 -7.78 13.84 0.80
N LYS A 6 -8.26 15.09 0.91
CA LYS A 6 -8.96 15.58 2.09
C LYS A 6 -10.19 14.72 2.42
N ASN A 7 -10.36 14.40 3.70
CA ASN A 7 -11.43 13.59 4.25
C ASN A 7 -11.46 12.12 3.79
N ILE A 8 -10.46 11.64 3.05
CA ILE A 8 -10.39 10.23 2.67
C ILE A 8 -9.60 9.45 3.73
N GLY A 9 -10.24 8.46 4.34
CA GLY A 9 -9.61 7.53 5.27
C GLY A 9 -8.87 6.41 4.53
N ILE A 10 -7.61 6.21 4.89
CA ILE A 10 -6.74 5.15 4.37
C ILE A 10 -6.28 4.29 5.55
N ALA A 11 -6.76 3.07 5.60
CA ALA A 11 -6.28 2.09 6.58
C ALA A 11 -4.95 1.50 6.09
N VAL A 12 -3.95 1.51 6.97
CA VAL A 12 -2.60 1.00 6.68
C VAL A 12 -2.30 -0.14 7.65
N LEU A 13 -2.15 -1.36 7.13
CA LEU A 13 -1.72 -2.54 7.91
C LEU A 13 -0.20 -2.67 7.78
N ASP A 14 0.53 -2.38 8.87
CA ASP A 14 1.99 -2.29 8.80
C ASP A 14 2.66 -2.42 10.19
N THR A 15 3.92 -1.99 10.30
CA THR A 15 4.74 -2.05 11.52
C THR A 15 4.43 -0.97 12.55
N GLY A 16 3.54 -0.03 12.25
CA GLY A 16 3.20 1.11 13.10
C GLY A 16 3.47 2.44 12.41
N ILE A 17 3.37 3.51 13.18
CA ILE A 17 3.64 4.89 12.75
C ILE A 17 4.33 5.65 13.88
N SER A 18 5.41 6.32 13.56
CA SER A 18 6.15 7.12 14.53
C SER A 18 5.56 8.52 14.68
N ASN A 19 5.88 9.17 15.80
CA ASN A 19 5.62 10.58 16.01
C ASN A 19 6.54 11.41 15.12
N HIS A 20 6.19 11.54 13.84
CA HIS A 20 6.91 12.33 12.85
C HIS A 20 6.12 13.61 12.53
N ILE A 21 6.79 14.76 12.53
CA ILE A 21 6.14 16.07 12.34
C ILE A 21 5.33 16.14 11.05
N ASP A 22 5.73 15.42 10.00
CA ASP A 22 5.01 15.39 8.72
C ASP A 22 3.78 14.48 8.74
N LEU A 23 3.56 13.69 9.80
CA LEU A 23 2.49 12.69 9.89
C LEU A 23 1.48 12.95 11.03
N ASN A 24 1.84 13.85 11.97
CA ASN A 24 1.05 14.02 13.18
C ASN A 24 -0.39 14.47 12.92
N ASP A 25 -0.58 15.36 11.93
CA ASP A 25 -1.91 15.88 11.60
C ASP A 25 -2.76 14.89 10.81
N ASN A 26 -2.13 13.89 10.20
CA ASN A 26 -2.80 12.90 9.36
C ASN A 26 -3.20 11.64 10.13
N LEU A 27 -2.55 11.34 11.25
CA LEU A 27 -2.86 10.16 12.05
C LEU A 27 -4.12 10.38 12.88
N VAL A 28 -5.23 9.81 12.45
CA VAL A 28 -6.53 9.94 13.15
C VAL A 28 -6.86 8.74 14.05
N CYS A 29 -6.22 7.58 13.81
CA CYS A 29 -6.41 6.39 14.63
C CYS A 29 -5.15 5.51 14.61
N PHE A 30 -4.81 4.96 15.76
CA PHE A 30 -3.76 3.96 15.92
C PHE A 30 -4.29 2.77 16.72
N LYS A 31 -4.05 1.56 16.21
CA LYS A 31 -4.33 0.28 16.90
C LYS A 31 -3.11 -0.62 16.84
N ASP A 32 -2.75 -1.16 18.00
CA ASP A 32 -1.60 -2.06 18.15
C ASP A 32 -2.09 -3.47 18.51
N TYR A 33 -1.94 -4.41 17.57
CA TYR A 33 -2.29 -5.82 17.76
C TYR A 33 -1.07 -6.67 18.16
N ILE A 34 0.11 -6.05 18.33
CA ILE A 34 1.35 -6.74 18.71
C ILE A 34 1.60 -6.62 20.21
N ASN A 35 1.67 -5.37 20.73
CA ASN A 35 1.98 -5.08 22.14
C ASN A 35 0.85 -4.38 22.88
N ILE A 36 -0.30 -4.16 22.22
CA ILE A 36 -1.53 -3.56 22.79
C ILE A 36 -1.27 -2.16 23.39
N ARG A 37 -0.31 -1.41 22.85
CA ARG A 37 -0.02 -0.04 23.28
C ARG A 37 -1.06 0.94 22.73
N LYS A 38 -1.41 1.95 23.54
CA LYS A 38 -2.34 3.01 23.14
C LYS A 38 -1.67 4.15 22.37
N THR A 39 -0.40 4.42 22.66
CA THR A 39 0.38 5.48 22.01
C THR A 39 1.01 4.97 20.73
N ALA A 40 0.88 5.74 19.67
CA ALA A 40 1.48 5.40 18.38
C ALA A 40 3.01 5.30 18.44
N TYR A 41 3.56 4.30 17.81
CA TYR A 41 4.98 4.07 17.66
C TYR A 41 5.25 3.17 16.46
N ASP A 42 6.49 3.19 15.99
CA ASP A 42 7.00 2.30 14.94
C ASP A 42 8.43 1.89 15.29
N ASP A 43 8.60 0.65 15.72
CA ASP A 43 9.88 0.09 16.12
C ASP A 43 10.68 -0.56 14.97
N ASN A 44 10.12 -0.49 13.74
CA ASN A 44 10.76 -0.93 12.50
C ASN A 44 11.06 0.25 11.55
N GLY A 45 10.09 1.12 11.34
CA GLY A 45 10.16 2.27 10.44
C GLY A 45 9.57 2.03 9.04
N HIS A 46 9.03 0.85 8.75
CA HIS A 46 8.40 0.57 7.46
C HIS A 46 7.04 1.27 7.34
N GLY A 47 6.17 1.14 8.35
CA GLY A 47 4.85 1.75 8.34
C GLY A 47 4.90 3.29 8.36
N SER A 48 5.87 3.89 9.05
CA SER A 48 6.13 5.34 8.99
C SER A 48 6.51 5.78 7.59
N HIS A 49 7.33 4.99 6.89
CA HIS A 49 7.75 5.27 5.53
C HIS A 49 6.57 5.19 4.55
N VAL A 50 5.78 4.13 4.62
CA VAL A 50 4.55 3.91 3.84
C VAL A 50 3.56 5.06 4.07
N SER A 51 3.29 5.42 5.34
CA SER A 51 2.39 6.53 5.68
C SER A 51 2.89 7.87 5.14
N GLY A 52 4.21 8.10 5.16
CA GLY A 52 4.82 9.30 4.61
C GLY A 52 4.67 9.41 3.09
N ILE A 53 4.75 8.30 2.34
CA ILE A 53 4.48 8.28 0.89
C ILE A 53 3.01 8.64 0.63
N ILE A 54 2.07 8.12 1.43
CA ILE A 54 0.66 8.43 1.28
C ILE A 54 0.38 9.89 1.62
N ALA A 55 0.69 10.31 2.86
CA ALA A 55 0.09 11.48 3.49
C ALA A 55 1.08 12.45 4.14
N GLY A 56 2.38 12.24 4.03
CA GLY A 56 3.36 13.18 4.59
C GLY A 56 3.12 14.61 4.12
N ASN A 57 2.93 15.56 5.05
CA ASN A 57 2.68 16.96 4.67
C ASN A 57 3.92 17.69 4.12
N GLY A 58 5.12 17.10 4.32
CA GLY A 58 6.39 17.62 3.82
C GLY A 58 6.91 18.84 4.59
N TYR A 59 6.33 19.18 5.73
CA TYR A 59 6.70 20.35 6.53
C TYR A 59 8.21 20.40 6.83
N LYS A 60 8.75 19.29 7.36
CA LYS A 60 10.16 19.21 7.73
C LYS A 60 11.11 19.36 6.55
N SER A 61 10.70 18.92 5.36
CA SER A 61 11.49 18.99 4.13
C SER A 61 11.22 20.24 3.29
N LYS A 62 10.44 21.20 3.80
CA LYS A 62 9.98 22.39 3.06
C LYS A 62 9.30 22.02 1.73
N GLY A 63 8.48 20.95 1.76
CA GLY A 63 7.71 20.44 0.62
C GLY A 63 8.44 19.44 -0.28
N ARG A 64 9.76 19.20 -0.07
CA ARG A 64 10.57 18.34 -0.97
C ARG A 64 10.11 16.87 -0.95
N PHE A 65 9.74 16.35 0.22
CA PHE A 65 9.31 14.97 0.42
C PHE A 65 7.85 14.90 0.87
N LYS A 66 7.01 15.65 0.16
CA LYS A 66 5.57 15.65 0.39
C LYS A 66 4.93 14.37 -0.15
N GLY A 67 4.02 13.78 0.60
CA GLY A 67 3.24 12.62 0.18
C GLY A 67 2.26 12.94 -0.96
N ILE A 68 1.71 11.90 -1.54
CA ILE A 68 0.81 11.99 -2.70
C ILE A 68 -0.53 12.65 -2.33
N ALA A 69 -1.10 12.28 -1.16
CA ALA A 69 -2.39 12.76 -0.67
C ALA A 69 -2.23 13.37 0.75
N PRO A 70 -1.59 14.55 0.86
CA PRO A 70 -1.10 15.07 2.13
C PRO A 70 -2.17 15.55 3.10
N ALA A 71 -3.45 15.54 2.74
CA ALA A 71 -4.57 15.83 3.64
C ALA A 71 -5.49 14.61 3.84
N SER A 72 -5.06 13.40 3.44
CA SER A 72 -5.78 12.17 3.75
C SER A 72 -5.57 11.75 5.21
N ASN A 73 -6.55 11.02 5.75
CA ASN A 73 -6.54 10.50 7.11
C ASN A 73 -5.89 9.12 7.15
N ILE A 74 -4.90 8.91 8.01
CA ILE A 74 -4.25 7.61 8.21
C ILE A 74 -4.86 6.91 9.44
N ILE A 75 -5.35 5.71 9.22
CA ILE A 75 -5.77 4.77 10.24
C ILE A 75 -4.70 3.68 10.29
N MET A 76 -3.77 3.79 11.23
CA MET A 76 -2.66 2.84 11.34
C MET A 76 -3.02 1.64 12.20
N LEU A 77 -2.93 0.47 11.61
CA LEU A 77 -3.14 -0.82 12.25
C LEU A 77 -1.80 -1.55 12.33
N LYS A 78 -1.16 -1.52 13.50
CA LYS A 78 0.11 -2.21 13.72
C LYS A 78 -0.15 -3.71 13.88
N CYS A 79 0.00 -4.43 12.78
CA CYS A 79 -0.15 -5.88 12.69
C CYS A 79 1.21 -6.60 12.60
N LEU A 80 2.31 -5.84 12.43
CA LEU A 80 3.66 -6.36 12.28
C LEU A 80 4.58 -5.89 13.42
N ASP A 81 5.47 -6.77 13.84
CA ASP A 81 6.47 -6.52 14.88
C ASP A 81 7.67 -5.69 14.37
N LYS A 82 8.66 -5.48 15.23
CA LYS A 82 9.90 -4.76 14.92
C LYS A 82 10.74 -5.38 13.80
N ASN A 83 10.53 -6.64 13.47
CA ASN A 83 11.22 -7.35 12.40
C ASN A 83 10.40 -7.38 11.10
N GLY A 84 9.19 -6.80 11.09
CA GLY A 84 8.25 -6.86 9.98
C GLY A 84 7.49 -8.18 9.87
N ASN A 85 7.49 -8.99 10.93
CA ASN A 85 6.72 -10.24 10.98
C ASN A 85 5.36 -9.98 11.63
N GLY A 86 4.32 -10.69 11.19
CA GLY A 86 2.98 -10.67 11.78
C GLY A 86 2.37 -12.05 11.87
N LYS A 87 1.33 -12.19 12.66
CA LYS A 87 0.45 -13.36 12.67
C LYS A 87 -0.80 -13.02 11.87
N ILE A 88 -1.36 -14.00 11.19
CA ILE A 88 -2.60 -13.83 10.41
C ILE A 88 -3.74 -13.31 11.30
N ASP A 89 -3.88 -13.84 12.52
CA ASP A 89 -4.93 -13.41 13.45
C ASP A 89 -4.86 -11.91 13.78
N ASN A 90 -3.66 -11.32 13.82
CA ASN A 90 -3.50 -9.88 14.04
C ASN A 90 -3.92 -9.06 12.81
N ALA A 91 -3.63 -9.59 11.61
CA ALA A 91 -4.08 -8.97 10.38
C ALA A 91 -5.62 -9.03 10.27
N GLU A 92 -6.24 -10.19 10.51
CA GLU A 92 -7.69 -10.35 10.50
C GLU A 92 -8.38 -9.40 11.48
N LYS A 93 -7.92 -9.31 12.74
CA LYS A 93 -8.44 -8.32 13.70
C LYS A 93 -8.32 -6.88 13.19
N GLY A 94 -7.25 -6.57 12.45
CA GLY A 94 -7.10 -5.28 11.79
C GLY A 94 -8.14 -5.07 10.69
N LEU A 95 -8.41 -6.10 9.89
CA LEU A 95 -9.42 -6.05 8.82
C LEU A 95 -10.84 -5.92 9.40
N ASP A 96 -11.17 -6.65 10.47
CA ASP A 96 -12.44 -6.50 11.19
C ASP A 96 -12.62 -5.07 11.72
N PHE A 97 -11.56 -4.49 12.32
CA PHE A 97 -11.60 -3.10 12.78
C PHE A 97 -11.90 -2.12 11.64
N ILE A 98 -11.39 -2.35 10.42
CA ILE A 98 -11.66 -1.52 9.25
C ILE A 98 -13.15 -1.55 8.92
N ILE A 99 -13.78 -2.73 8.92
CA ILE A 99 -15.20 -2.90 8.63
C ILE A 99 -16.04 -2.14 9.66
N ASP A 100 -15.78 -2.37 10.95
CA ASP A 100 -16.55 -1.77 12.06
C ASP A 100 -16.43 -0.24 12.13
N ASN A 101 -15.33 0.33 11.64
CA ASN A 101 -15.04 1.76 11.73
C ASN A 101 -15.06 2.49 10.38
N ARG A 102 -15.60 1.85 9.34
CA ARG A 102 -15.66 2.40 7.99
C ARG A 102 -16.21 3.83 7.96
N ASP A 103 -17.41 4.02 8.51
CA ASP A 103 -18.11 5.30 8.44
C ASP A 103 -17.51 6.33 9.40
N ARG A 104 -17.06 5.88 10.59
CA ARG A 104 -16.45 6.75 11.60
C ARG A 104 -15.24 7.50 11.07
N PHE A 105 -14.39 6.85 10.27
CA PHE A 105 -13.16 7.41 9.74
C PHE A 105 -13.20 7.62 8.23
N ASN A 106 -14.39 7.46 7.59
CA ASN A 106 -14.55 7.47 6.14
C ASN A 106 -13.47 6.62 5.44
N ILE A 107 -13.29 5.37 5.91
CA ILE A 107 -12.29 4.47 5.33
C ILE A 107 -12.75 4.01 3.97
N ARG A 108 -12.05 4.43 2.93
CA ARG A 108 -12.32 4.08 1.54
C ARG A 108 -11.25 3.15 0.96
N ILE A 109 -10.03 3.24 1.48
CA ILE A 109 -8.83 2.58 0.95
C ILE A 109 -8.19 1.74 2.05
N VAL A 110 -7.75 0.54 1.67
CA VAL A 110 -6.96 -0.35 2.51
C VAL A 110 -5.62 -0.60 1.83
N ASN A 111 -4.55 -0.13 2.45
CA ASN A 111 -3.17 -0.27 1.99
C ASN A 111 -2.48 -1.40 2.73
N ILE A 112 -2.08 -2.44 2.02
CA ILE A 112 -1.34 -3.58 2.57
C ILE A 112 0.00 -3.67 1.85
N SER A 113 1.01 -3.01 2.42
CA SER A 113 2.36 -2.93 1.84
C SER A 113 3.29 -4.07 2.28
N VAL A 114 2.71 -5.13 2.83
CA VAL A 114 3.46 -6.30 3.28
C VAL A 114 3.22 -7.46 2.33
N GLY A 115 4.31 -8.03 1.82
CA GLY A 115 4.30 -9.27 1.06
C GLY A 115 4.91 -10.37 1.91
N SER A 116 4.19 -11.46 2.04
CA SER A 116 4.57 -12.69 2.76
C SER A 116 5.03 -12.48 4.21
N ILE A 117 4.11 -12.68 5.12
CA ILE A 117 4.43 -13.20 6.44
C ILE A 117 5.31 -14.44 6.19
N LYS A 118 6.50 -14.54 6.82
CA LYS A 118 7.47 -15.63 6.63
C LYS A 118 6.78 -16.95 6.40
N LYS A 119 7.14 -17.68 5.29
CA LYS A 119 6.65 -19.03 4.96
C LYS A 119 5.36 -19.37 5.69
N THR A 120 4.30 -18.67 5.33
CA THR A 120 2.96 -18.99 5.81
C THR A 120 2.62 -20.38 5.27
N ASP A 121 2.06 -21.20 6.11
CA ASP A 121 1.31 -22.38 5.71
C ASP A 121 0.32 -21.96 4.61
N ASP A 122 0.05 -22.82 3.64
CA ASP A 122 -0.90 -22.53 2.57
C ASP A 122 -2.25 -22.06 3.15
N ASN A 123 -2.69 -22.60 4.29
CA ASN A 123 -3.89 -22.20 5.03
C ASN A 123 -3.88 -20.73 5.49
N GLU A 124 -2.78 -20.24 6.06
CA GLU A 124 -2.69 -18.83 6.49
C GLU A 124 -2.73 -17.87 5.30
N SER A 125 -2.08 -18.27 4.20
CA SER A 125 -2.12 -17.51 2.94
C SER A 125 -3.54 -17.44 2.37
N GLU A 126 -4.29 -18.54 2.39
CA GLU A 126 -5.68 -18.59 1.93
C GLU A 126 -6.62 -17.78 2.81
N ARG A 127 -6.44 -17.79 4.14
CA ARG A 127 -7.19 -16.95 5.08
C ARG A 127 -7.01 -15.47 4.75
N LEU A 128 -5.75 -15.02 4.55
CA LEU A 128 -5.46 -13.62 4.22
C LEU A 128 -6.04 -13.21 2.86
N VAL A 129 -5.96 -14.10 1.86
CA VAL A 129 -6.59 -13.89 0.54
C VAL A 129 -8.10 -13.75 0.70
N SER A 130 -8.73 -14.65 1.45
CA SER A 130 -10.18 -14.61 1.68
C SER A 130 -10.62 -13.32 2.39
N ALA A 131 -9.86 -12.88 3.39
CA ALA A 131 -10.16 -11.67 4.14
C ALA A 131 -10.06 -10.39 3.29
N VAL A 132 -9.06 -10.27 2.41
CA VAL A 132 -8.96 -9.11 1.50
C VAL A 132 -10.01 -9.14 0.39
N GLU A 133 -10.41 -10.31 -0.07
CA GLU A 133 -11.53 -10.49 -1.01
C GLU A 133 -12.87 -10.07 -0.38
N GLU A 134 -13.07 -10.34 0.91
CA GLU A 134 -14.24 -9.88 1.67
C GLU A 134 -14.29 -8.34 1.74
N LEU A 135 -13.19 -7.68 2.12
CA LEU A 135 -13.12 -6.23 2.09
C LEU A 135 -13.44 -5.64 0.71
N TRP A 136 -12.95 -6.30 -0.35
CA TRP A 136 -13.27 -5.87 -1.72
C TRP A 136 -14.76 -5.99 -2.01
N LYS A 137 -15.42 -7.09 -1.61
CA LYS A 137 -16.87 -7.28 -1.76
C LYS A 137 -17.67 -6.23 -0.98
N LEU A 138 -17.18 -5.84 0.19
CA LEU A 138 -17.76 -4.76 0.99
C LEU A 138 -17.55 -3.35 0.39
N GLY A 139 -16.83 -3.23 -0.72
CA GLY A 139 -16.67 -1.98 -1.47
C GLY A 139 -15.44 -1.16 -1.10
N PHE A 140 -14.53 -1.66 -0.27
CA PHE A 140 -13.25 -1.01 -0.03
C PHE A 140 -12.34 -1.10 -1.27
N VAL A 141 -11.52 -0.09 -1.51
CA VAL A 141 -10.43 -0.16 -2.49
C VAL A 141 -9.23 -0.80 -1.81
N VAL A 142 -9.05 -2.10 -2.02
CA VAL A 142 -7.95 -2.86 -1.40
C VAL A 142 -6.76 -2.87 -2.35
N ILE A 143 -5.63 -2.31 -1.89
CA ILE A 143 -4.39 -2.16 -2.66
C ILE A 143 -3.28 -2.89 -1.93
N VAL A 144 -2.65 -3.84 -2.61
CA VAL A 144 -1.70 -4.79 -2.02
C VAL A 144 -0.42 -4.89 -2.82
N ALA A 145 0.70 -5.23 -2.16
CA ALA A 145 1.98 -5.44 -2.81
C ALA A 145 2.03 -6.77 -3.58
N ALA A 146 2.69 -6.77 -4.73
CA ALA A 146 2.98 -8.00 -5.48
C ALA A 146 3.99 -8.91 -4.75
N GLY A 147 4.75 -8.34 -3.80
CA GLY A 147 5.85 -9.01 -3.14
C GLY A 147 7.19 -8.77 -3.84
N ASN A 148 8.28 -9.17 -3.17
CA ASN A 148 9.64 -8.89 -3.62
C ASN A 148 10.43 -10.18 -3.93
N ASN A 149 9.74 -11.23 -4.40
CA ASN A 149 10.31 -12.54 -4.72
C ASN A 149 10.54 -12.75 -6.23
N GLY A 150 10.47 -11.66 -7.05
CA GLY A 150 10.81 -11.71 -8.46
C GLY A 150 12.27 -12.17 -8.71
N PRO A 151 12.63 -12.43 -9.96
CA PRO A 151 11.89 -12.17 -11.20
C PRO A 151 11.07 -13.36 -11.74
N ASP A 152 11.02 -14.47 -11.07
CA ASP A 152 10.40 -15.68 -11.58
C ASP A 152 8.88 -15.55 -11.77
N LYS A 153 8.33 -16.28 -12.75
CA LYS A 153 6.89 -16.40 -12.93
C LYS A 153 6.26 -17.06 -11.71
N GLY A 154 5.08 -16.58 -11.29
CA GLY A 154 4.38 -17.12 -10.13
C GLY A 154 4.95 -16.65 -8.79
N SER A 155 5.81 -15.62 -8.77
CA SER A 155 6.44 -15.08 -7.56
C SER A 155 5.59 -14.05 -6.81
N VAL A 156 4.37 -13.75 -7.27
CA VAL A 156 3.43 -12.91 -6.53
C VAL A 156 3.02 -13.59 -5.23
N THR A 157 3.18 -12.88 -4.12
CA THR A 157 2.90 -13.41 -2.77
C THR A 157 1.50 -13.03 -2.27
N ALA A 158 0.96 -13.81 -1.33
CA ALA A 158 -0.28 -13.44 -0.63
C ALA A 158 -0.08 -12.12 0.18
N PRO A 159 -1.10 -11.23 0.23
CA PRO A 159 -2.40 -11.33 -0.41
C PRO A 159 -2.44 -10.80 -1.86
N GLY A 160 -1.29 -10.47 -2.48
CA GLY A 160 -1.21 -9.93 -3.84
C GLY A 160 -1.73 -10.89 -4.92
N ASN A 161 -1.82 -12.19 -4.62
CA ASN A 161 -2.41 -13.19 -5.51
C ASN A 161 -3.95 -13.27 -5.45
N ALA A 162 -4.61 -12.49 -4.58
CA ALA A 162 -6.07 -12.40 -4.52
C ALA A 162 -6.65 -11.83 -5.83
N LYS A 163 -7.73 -12.42 -6.33
CA LYS A 163 -8.27 -12.14 -7.67
C LYS A 163 -8.82 -10.73 -7.82
N SER A 164 -9.58 -10.27 -6.83
CA SER A 164 -10.39 -9.03 -6.96
C SER A 164 -9.62 -7.76 -6.63
N VAL A 165 -8.64 -7.82 -5.73
CA VAL A 165 -7.91 -6.65 -5.23
C VAL A 165 -6.98 -6.02 -6.29
N ILE A 166 -6.49 -4.82 -6.02
CA ILE A 166 -5.50 -4.14 -6.87
C ILE A 166 -4.11 -4.50 -6.36
N THR A 167 -3.38 -5.31 -7.13
CA THR A 167 -2.02 -5.71 -6.81
C THR A 167 -1.04 -4.81 -7.56
N VAL A 168 -0.07 -4.26 -6.83
CA VAL A 168 0.88 -3.28 -7.36
C VAL A 168 2.28 -3.88 -7.38
N GLY A 169 2.91 -3.86 -8.55
CA GLY A 169 4.33 -4.16 -8.76
C GLY A 169 5.18 -2.90 -8.83
N ALA A 170 6.51 -3.07 -8.89
CA ALA A 170 7.46 -2.00 -9.13
C ALA A 170 7.82 -1.92 -10.62
N SER A 171 7.73 -0.71 -11.23
CA SER A 171 8.05 -0.50 -12.64
C SER A 171 9.54 -0.27 -12.88
N ASP A 172 10.28 0.11 -11.84
CA ASP A 172 11.68 0.52 -11.85
C ASP A 172 12.61 -0.45 -11.09
N ASP A 173 12.20 -1.70 -10.91
CA ASP A 173 12.92 -2.72 -10.13
C ASP A 173 14.21 -3.23 -10.81
N ASN A 174 14.51 -2.79 -12.02
CA ASN A 174 15.79 -2.98 -12.70
C ASN A 174 16.86 -1.96 -12.27
N MET A 175 16.47 -0.90 -11.58
CA MET A 175 17.35 0.14 -11.05
C MET A 175 17.94 -0.26 -9.70
N VAL A 176 19.02 0.40 -9.32
CA VAL A 176 19.62 0.29 -7.97
C VAL A 176 19.55 1.64 -7.28
N SER A 177 19.40 1.66 -5.97
CA SER A 177 19.37 2.90 -5.20
C SER A 177 20.22 2.79 -3.94
N GLY A 178 21.23 3.64 -3.85
CA GLY A 178 22.13 3.68 -2.71
C GLY A 178 22.82 2.33 -2.45
N ASN A 179 22.66 1.80 -1.24
CA ASN A 179 23.20 0.51 -0.82
C ASN A 179 22.29 -0.68 -1.18
N ASP A 180 21.07 -0.44 -1.65
CA ASP A 180 20.16 -1.50 -2.08
C ASP A 180 20.48 -1.90 -3.52
N ARG A 181 21.12 -3.07 -3.66
CA ARG A 181 21.53 -3.62 -4.95
C ARG A 181 20.54 -4.63 -5.52
N ARG A 182 19.38 -4.81 -4.89
CA ARG A 182 18.36 -5.72 -5.41
C ARG A 182 17.85 -5.22 -6.76
N LYS A 183 17.75 -6.13 -7.71
CA LYS A 183 17.18 -5.89 -9.03
C LYS A 183 16.14 -6.95 -9.34
N ASN A 184 15.18 -6.58 -10.19
CA ASN A 184 14.15 -7.50 -10.67
C ASN A 184 13.39 -8.18 -9.52
N TYR A 185 13.18 -7.47 -8.43
CA TYR A 185 12.57 -8.01 -7.21
C TYR A 185 11.05 -8.09 -7.27
N SER A 186 10.39 -7.29 -8.11
CA SER A 186 8.92 -7.23 -8.18
C SER A 186 8.32 -8.59 -8.49
N GLY A 187 7.33 -9.00 -7.70
CA GLY A 187 6.59 -10.25 -7.91
C GLY A 187 5.89 -10.27 -9.27
N ARG A 188 5.97 -11.40 -9.97
CA ARG A 188 5.46 -11.58 -11.33
C ARG A 188 4.46 -12.73 -11.40
N GLY A 189 3.35 -12.48 -12.10
CA GLY A 189 2.34 -13.48 -12.38
C GLY A 189 2.75 -14.53 -13.44
N PRO A 190 1.82 -15.39 -13.85
CA PRO A 190 0.45 -15.49 -13.33
C PRO A 190 0.39 -16.13 -11.94
N THR A 191 -0.76 -16.01 -11.27
CA THR A 191 -1.01 -16.74 -10.02
C THR A 191 -1.24 -18.23 -10.29
N LYS A 192 -1.26 -19.07 -9.23
CA LYS A 192 -1.58 -20.52 -9.33
C LYS A 192 -2.91 -20.80 -10.06
N ILE A 193 -3.86 -19.87 -9.99
CA ILE A 193 -5.18 -19.97 -10.68
C ILE A 193 -5.21 -19.20 -12.01
N CYS A 194 -4.04 -18.99 -12.62
CA CYS A 194 -3.86 -18.35 -13.93
C CYS A 194 -4.40 -16.91 -14.05
N VAL A 195 -4.49 -16.17 -12.95
CA VAL A 195 -4.79 -14.73 -12.97
C VAL A 195 -3.51 -13.94 -13.24
N VAL A 196 -3.56 -13.03 -14.21
CA VAL A 196 -2.43 -12.12 -14.49
C VAL A 196 -2.32 -11.10 -13.34
N LYS A 197 -1.17 -11.08 -12.69
CA LYS A 197 -0.80 -10.15 -11.62
C LYS A 197 0.64 -9.66 -11.86
N PRO A 198 1.02 -8.48 -11.38
CA PRO A 198 0.17 -7.45 -10.75
C PRO A 198 -0.85 -6.88 -11.74
N GLU A 199 -1.87 -6.13 -11.27
CA GLU A 199 -2.74 -5.35 -12.13
C GLU A 199 -2.04 -4.15 -12.73
N ILE A 200 -1.23 -3.47 -11.91
CA ILE A 200 -0.58 -2.21 -12.29
C ILE A 200 0.81 -2.14 -11.67
N VAL A 201 1.68 -1.35 -12.26
CA VAL A 201 2.99 -1.02 -11.70
C VAL A 201 3.12 0.47 -11.40
N CYS A 202 4.03 0.80 -10.50
CA CYS A 202 4.36 2.16 -10.10
C CYS A 202 5.83 2.19 -9.66
N PRO A 203 6.55 3.32 -9.72
CA PRO A 203 7.90 3.41 -9.16
C PRO A 203 7.98 2.93 -7.72
N GLY A 204 8.93 2.09 -7.41
CA GLY A 204 9.13 1.49 -6.08
C GLY A 204 10.59 1.45 -5.63
N THR A 205 11.53 1.94 -6.46
CA THR A 205 12.97 1.89 -6.17
C THR A 205 13.48 3.25 -5.74
N GLY A 206 14.22 3.28 -4.62
CA GLY A 206 14.85 4.51 -4.15
C GLY A 206 13.90 5.58 -3.63
N ILE A 207 12.73 5.20 -3.15
CA ILE A 207 11.72 6.13 -2.66
C ILE A 207 12.13 6.71 -1.32
N ILE A 208 12.15 8.06 -1.22
CA ILE A 208 12.48 8.79 -0.01
C ILE A 208 11.19 9.16 0.72
N SER A 209 11.10 8.83 2.01
CA SER A 209 9.93 9.15 2.83
C SER A 209 10.28 9.18 4.32
N CYS A 210 9.30 9.50 5.17
CA CYS A 210 9.42 9.59 6.62
C CYS A 210 10.06 8.32 7.22
N ASN A 211 10.86 8.48 8.25
CA ASN A 211 11.38 7.37 9.05
C ASN A 211 10.92 7.45 10.51
N ASN A 212 11.22 6.42 11.28
CA ASN A 212 10.83 6.34 12.69
C ASN A 212 11.74 7.13 13.66
N LYS A 213 12.66 7.95 13.12
CA LYS A 213 13.55 8.84 13.89
C LYS A 213 13.29 10.32 13.58
N ASN A 214 12.05 10.64 13.21
CA ASN A 214 11.63 11.99 12.81
C ASN A 214 12.50 12.60 11.69
N GLY A 215 12.96 11.78 10.75
CA GLY A 215 13.73 12.17 9.56
C GLY A 215 13.23 11.46 8.32
N TYR A 216 14.09 11.31 7.34
CA TYR A 216 13.77 10.61 6.09
C TYR A 216 14.73 9.44 5.86
N SER A 217 14.27 8.45 5.12
CA SER A 217 15.09 7.33 4.65
C SER A 217 14.67 6.91 3.26
N THR A 218 15.59 6.26 2.55
CA THR A 218 15.34 5.69 1.23
C THR A 218 15.05 4.21 1.38
N LYS A 219 13.97 3.74 0.76
CA LYS A 219 13.62 2.32 0.69
C LYS A 219 13.23 1.92 -0.73
N SER A 220 13.38 0.62 -1.03
CA SER A 220 12.97 0.02 -2.31
C SER A 220 12.11 -1.23 -2.07
N GLY A 221 11.11 -1.44 -2.90
CA GLY A 221 10.21 -2.58 -2.84
C GLY A 221 8.83 -2.25 -3.39
N THR A 222 8.06 -3.26 -3.73
CA THR A 222 6.64 -3.11 -4.08
C THR A 222 5.83 -2.46 -2.96
N SER A 223 6.31 -2.58 -1.71
CA SER A 223 5.78 -1.88 -0.53
C SER A 223 5.85 -0.35 -0.62
N MET A 224 6.70 0.21 -1.48
CA MET A 224 6.78 1.66 -1.73
C MET A 224 5.91 2.08 -2.91
N ALA A 225 5.67 1.18 -3.87
CA ALA A 225 4.75 1.42 -4.97
C ALA A 225 3.27 1.46 -4.54
N VAL A 226 2.87 0.57 -3.63
CA VAL A 226 1.49 0.48 -3.10
C VAL A 226 0.99 1.81 -2.51
N PRO A 227 1.70 2.47 -1.60
CA PRO A 227 1.24 3.73 -1.01
C PRO A 227 1.14 4.87 -2.02
N ILE A 228 1.94 4.89 -3.10
CA ILE A 228 1.78 5.86 -4.19
C ILE A 228 0.42 5.66 -4.86
N VAL A 229 0.07 4.43 -5.20
CA VAL A 229 -1.24 4.10 -5.79
C VAL A 229 -2.37 4.42 -4.82
N SER A 230 -2.21 4.13 -3.52
CA SER A 230 -3.20 4.46 -2.48
C SER A 230 -3.44 5.98 -2.38
N GLY A 231 -2.37 6.77 -2.43
CA GLY A 231 -2.47 8.24 -2.47
C GLY A 231 -3.18 8.75 -3.73
N ILE A 232 -2.86 8.21 -4.91
CA ILE A 232 -3.53 8.59 -6.17
C ILE A 232 -5.03 8.28 -6.11
N VAL A 233 -5.41 7.13 -5.56
CA VAL A 233 -6.83 6.77 -5.36
C VAL A 233 -7.51 7.71 -4.38
N ALA A 234 -6.81 8.16 -3.33
CA ALA A 234 -7.36 9.13 -2.40
C ALA A 234 -7.64 10.49 -3.08
N LEU A 235 -6.74 10.97 -3.93
CA LEU A 235 -6.98 12.18 -4.75
C LEU A 235 -8.18 12.00 -5.68
N MET A 236 -8.31 10.83 -6.30
CA MET A 236 -9.43 10.51 -7.18
C MET A 236 -10.77 10.49 -6.43
N LEU A 237 -10.80 9.89 -5.23
CA LEU A 237 -12.01 9.82 -4.40
C LEU A 237 -12.40 11.16 -3.80
N GLU A 238 -11.44 12.06 -3.50
CA GLU A 238 -11.77 13.46 -3.14
C GLU A 238 -12.48 14.18 -4.27
N SER A 239 -12.03 13.97 -5.51
CA SER A 239 -12.63 14.60 -6.70
C SER A 239 -13.96 13.96 -7.12
N LYS A 240 -14.10 12.64 -6.92
CA LYS A 240 -15.24 11.82 -7.37
C LYS A 240 -15.60 10.83 -6.26
N PRO A 241 -16.28 11.30 -5.18
CA PRO A 241 -16.49 10.51 -3.95
C PRO A 241 -17.39 9.28 -4.14
N ASP A 242 -18.26 9.29 -5.15
CA ASP A 242 -19.21 8.21 -5.40
C ASP A 242 -18.63 7.02 -6.17
N LEU A 243 -17.38 7.12 -6.63
CA LEU A 243 -16.76 6.03 -7.37
C LEU A 243 -16.65 4.77 -6.51
N THR A 244 -17.09 3.67 -7.07
CA THR A 244 -16.93 2.33 -6.49
C THR A 244 -15.52 1.78 -6.71
N ASN A 245 -15.10 0.80 -5.91
CA ASN A 245 -13.83 0.12 -6.09
C ASN A 245 -13.70 -0.53 -7.50
N LYS A 246 -14.80 -1.05 -8.05
CA LYS A 246 -14.84 -1.64 -9.41
C LYS A 246 -14.60 -0.60 -10.48
N GLU A 247 -15.23 0.58 -10.38
CA GLU A 247 -15.04 1.68 -11.31
C GLU A 247 -13.62 2.24 -11.25
N ILE A 248 -13.06 2.38 -10.05
CA ILE A 248 -11.66 2.77 -9.85
C ILE A 248 -10.72 1.77 -10.55
N LYS A 249 -10.92 0.48 -10.30
CA LYS A 249 -10.12 -0.59 -10.92
C LYS A 249 -10.24 -0.58 -12.44
N LYS A 250 -11.46 -0.38 -12.98
CA LYS A 250 -11.71 -0.23 -14.43
C LYS A 250 -10.99 0.98 -15.00
N LYS A 251 -11.07 2.14 -14.34
CA LYS A 251 -10.36 3.36 -14.79
C LYS A 251 -8.84 3.18 -14.78
N MET A 252 -8.27 2.47 -13.80
CA MET A 252 -6.85 2.13 -13.81
C MET A 252 -6.47 1.33 -15.05
N TYR A 253 -7.28 0.32 -15.41
CA TYR A 253 -7.08 -0.46 -16.63
C TYR A 253 -7.11 0.41 -17.89
N GLU A 254 -8.11 1.29 -18.01
CA GLU A 254 -8.33 2.13 -19.19
C GLU A 254 -7.27 3.23 -19.36
N THR A 255 -6.60 3.62 -18.28
CA THR A 255 -5.67 4.76 -18.27
C THR A 255 -4.20 4.38 -18.09
N ALA A 256 -3.91 3.12 -17.78
CA ALA A 256 -2.54 2.63 -17.61
C ALA A 256 -1.69 2.83 -18.87
N ILE A 257 -0.41 3.09 -18.66
CA ILE A 257 0.56 3.30 -19.75
C ILE A 257 1.40 2.04 -19.89
N ASP A 258 1.42 1.47 -21.09
CA ASP A 258 2.33 0.36 -21.41
C ASP A 258 3.78 0.89 -21.38
N VAL A 259 4.60 0.34 -20.48
CA VAL A 259 6.00 0.73 -20.32
C VAL A 259 6.97 -0.27 -20.95
N GLY A 260 6.48 -1.17 -21.80
CA GLY A 260 7.28 -2.13 -22.57
C GLY A 260 7.78 -3.33 -21.76
N LEU A 261 7.31 -3.51 -20.53
CA LEU A 261 7.63 -4.68 -19.72
C LEU A 261 6.72 -5.87 -20.07
N PRO A 262 7.14 -7.12 -19.82
CA PRO A 262 6.26 -8.28 -19.99
C PRO A 262 4.95 -8.16 -19.20
N LYS A 263 3.84 -8.66 -19.75
CA LYS A 263 2.51 -8.53 -19.10
C LYS A 263 2.43 -9.15 -17.71
N ASN A 264 3.19 -10.20 -17.43
CA ASN A 264 3.29 -10.79 -16.10
C ASN A 264 4.13 -9.95 -15.10
N HIS A 265 4.80 -8.89 -15.58
CA HIS A 265 5.53 -7.92 -14.76
C HIS A 265 4.74 -6.62 -14.58
N GLN A 266 4.27 -5.99 -15.69
CA GLN A 266 3.59 -4.70 -15.65
C GLN A 266 2.06 -4.80 -15.51
N GLY A 267 1.46 -5.98 -15.74
CA GLY A 267 0.01 -6.11 -15.81
C GLY A 267 -0.58 -5.26 -16.92
N TRP A 268 -1.42 -4.30 -16.56
CA TRP A 268 -1.99 -3.33 -17.50
C TRP A 268 -1.01 -2.24 -17.92
N GLY A 269 0.01 -1.97 -17.13
CA GLY A 269 1.02 -0.95 -17.34
C GLY A 269 1.27 -0.11 -16.09
N GLU A 270 1.93 1.04 -16.25
CA GLU A 270 2.19 1.98 -15.17
C GLU A 270 0.99 2.90 -14.93
N ILE A 271 0.73 3.19 -13.64
CA ILE A 271 -0.38 4.06 -13.23
C ILE A 271 -0.22 5.48 -13.79
N ASN A 272 -1.28 6.01 -14.38
CA ASN A 272 -1.33 7.39 -14.86
C ASN A 272 -2.20 8.27 -13.97
N ALA A 273 -1.60 8.89 -12.97
CA ALA A 273 -2.31 9.73 -12.01
C ALA A 273 -3.10 10.86 -12.70
N ARG A 274 -2.53 11.49 -13.75
CA ARG A 274 -3.18 12.61 -14.43
C ARG A 274 -4.48 12.19 -15.11
N ARG A 275 -4.47 11.06 -15.83
CA ARG A 275 -5.68 10.56 -16.52
C ARG A 275 -6.71 9.99 -15.56
N LEU A 276 -6.28 9.51 -14.38
CA LEU A 276 -7.20 8.98 -13.37
C LEU A 276 -7.97 10.09 -12.65
N ILE A 277 -7.30 11.22 -12.35
CA ILE A 277 -7.89 12.30 -11.54
C ILE A 277 -8.70 13.26 -12.40
N LEU A 278 -8.28 13.51 -13.63
CA LEU A 278 -8.99 14.37 -14.60
C LEU A 278 -10.15 13.63 -15.26
#